data_7bf3c1ef0a6c0a4fc41b9b7587b188bf
#
_entry.id   7bf3c1ef0a6c0a4fc41b9b7587b188bf
#
_cell.length_a   1.000
_cell.length_b   1.000
_cell.length_c   1.000
_cell.angle_alpha   90.00
_cell.angle_beta   90.00
_cell.angle_gamma   90.00
#
_symmetry.space_group_name_H-M   'P 1'
#
loop_
_entity.id
_entity.type
_entity.pdbx_description
1 polymer ?
#
loop_
_entity_poly.entity_id
_entity_poly.type
_entity_poly.pdbx_seq_one_letter_code
_entity_poly.pdbx_strand_id
1 'polypeptide(L)'
;MKTLLVGYKVQDLFEADRRGERRPVPWLEGDITCHTLDIYHCHAIENSSCGVKAVCSPHLPKDDWDLVKFKTGPKLMSGELSLDLLQEIHLLHPKRFELEFGGRERDRNDLLSKIKDDPDRVRDFSAVWPASVPGGQKLMLTSFPGCFCHRRVDDGGLALAEVVARELSAAKTFNASALQPFNILDMGCGCGLVGFLVAASQKLPVRLVMVDSHTRAVEAAKLNAEKLGIPAEVLLSDNGTPAQMDDSFDVFVGNPPYYSDYRIADIFLETAQRALKSGGVCYTVCKNADGLEPVQRRYFPDVEIIRRRGYAVLKSVKN
;
A
#
# COMPACT_ATOMS: atom_id res chain seq x y z
N MET A 1 23.72 -23.50 -3.09
CA MET A 1 22.32 -23.68 -3.48
C MET A 1 21.69 -22.29 -3.48
N LYS A 2 21.05 -21.90 -4.58
CA LYS A 2 20.40 -20.61 -4.73
C LYS A 2 18.93 -20.76 -4.39
N THR A 3 18.48 -20.09 -3.32
CA THR A 3 17.13 -20.26 -2.77
C THR A 3 16.34 -18.96 -2.80
N LEU A 4 15.10 -18.99 -3.31
CA LEU A 4 14.15 -17.91 -3.24
C LEU A 4 13.08 -18.21 -2.17
N LEU A 5 12.89 -17.28 -1.24
CA LEU A 5 11.82 -17.30 -0.23
C LEU A 5 10.72 -16.34 -0.67
N VAL A 6 9.48 -16.81 -0.73
CA VAL A 6 8.30 -16.01 -1.11
C VAL A 6 7.25 -16.07 -0.01
N GLY A 7 6.74 -14.93 0.45
CA GLY A 7 5.76 -14.86 1.53
C GLY A 7 6.31 -15.02 2.94
N TYR A 8 7.64 -15.05 3.09
CA TYR A 8 8.32 -15.07 4.39
C TYR A 8 8.50 -13.66 4.93
N LYS A 9 8.50 -13.54 6.25
CA LYS A 9 8.77 -12.30 6.99
C LYS A 9 9.97 -12.50 7.90
N VAL A 10 10.54 -11.42 8.43
CA VAL A 10 11.74 -11.49 9.28
C VAL A 10 11.58 -12.45 10.46
N GLN A 11 10.40 -12.55 11.08
CA GLN A 11 10.16 -13.48 12.18
C GLN A 11 10.23 -14.97 11.78
N ASP A 12 10.01 -15.28 10.50
CA ASP A 12 10.07 -16.64 9.97
C ASP A 12 11.51 -17.12 9.73
N LEU A 13 12.46 -16.18 9.74
CA LEU A 13 13.89 -16.44 9.51
C LEU A 13 14.66 -16.69 10.81
N PHE A 14 13.99 -16.61 11.95
CA PHE A 14 14.58 -16.82 13.26
C PHE A 14 13.77 -17.81 14.09
N GLU A 15 14.46 -18.59 14.89
CA GLU A 15 13.89 -19.42 15.96
C GLU A 15 14.45 -18.98 17.31
N ALA A 16 13.67 -19.21 18.39
CA ALA A 16 14.14 -18.98 19.75
C ALA A 16 14.83 -20.25 20.25
N ASP A 17 16.04 -20.14 20.80
CA ASP A 17 16.69 -21.23 21.51
C ASP A 17 16.07 -21.46 22.91
N ARG A 18 16.56 -22.44 23.64
CA ARG A 18 16.07 -22.78 24.98
C ARG A 18 16.20 -21.65 26.02
N ARG A 19 17.00 -20.62 25.72
CA ARG A 19 17.21 -19.44 26.56
C ARG A 19 16.39 -18.23 26.08
N GLY A 20 15.60 -18.38 24.98
CA GLY A 20 14.84 -17.33 24.37
C GLY A 20 15.68 -16.41 23.45
N GLU A 21 16.95 -16.74 23.19
CA GLU A 21 17.78 -16.00 22.23
C GLU A 21 17.33 -16.33 20.81
N ARG A 22 17.18 -15.30 19.99
CA ARG A 22 16.83 -15.46 18.58
C ARG A 22 18.06 -15.81 17.75
N ARG A 23 17.98 -16.91 17.01
CA ARG A 23 19.02 -17.35 16.06
C ARG A 23 18.40 -17.59 14.70
N PRO A 24 19.16 -17.36 13.60
CA PRO A 24 18.71 -17.75 12.27
C PRO A 24 18.34 -19.24 12.24
N VAL A 25 17.25 -19.57 11.54
CA VAL A 25 16.82 -20.97 11.42
C VAL A 25 17.88 -21.80 10.70
N PRO A 26 18.12 -23.08 11.10
CA PRO A 26 19.23 -23.88 10.59
C PRO A 26 19.24 -24.13 9.07
N TRP A 27 18.08 -24.00 8.43
CA TRP A 27 17.97 -24.23 6.97
C TRP A 27 18.32 -22.99 6.13
N LEU A 28 18.73 -21.85 6.75
CA LEU A 28 19.26 -20.67 6.05
C LEU A 28 20.73 -20.87 5.68
N GLU A 29 21.00 -21.77 4.74
CA GLU A 29 22.35 -22.03 4.23
C GLU A 29 22.45 -21.78 2.73
N GLY A 30 23.48 -21.08 2.29
CA GLY A 30 23.76 -20.78 0.89
C GLY A 30 23.35 -19.37 0.47
N ASP A 31 23.11 -19.17 -0.82
CA ASP A 31 22.69 -17.90 -1.41
C ASP A 31 21.16 -17.79 -1.32
N ILE A 32 20.68 -17.04 -0.34
CA ILE A 32 19.26 -16.93 -0.04
C ILE A 32 18.77 -15.52 -0.34
N THR A 33 17.73 -15.44 -1.17
CA THR A 33 16.99 -14.21 -1.46
C THR A 33 15.57 -14.33 -0.93
N CYS A 34 15.09 -13.33 -0.19
CA CYS A 34 13.71 -13.23 0.25
C CYS A 34 13.00 -12.14 -0.53
N HIS A 35 11.96 -12.51 -1.26
CA HIS A 35 11.12 -11.58 -1.99
C HIS A 35 9.98 -11.07 -1.10
N THR A 36 9.79 -9.77 -1.07
CA THR A 36 8.71 -9.09 -0.37
C THR A 36 7.95 -8.14 -1.30
N LEU A 37 6.67 -7.98 -1.05
CA LEU A 37 5.83 -7.00 -1.74
C LEU A 37 5.77 -5.65 -0.99
N ASP A 38 6.20 -5.64 0.26
CA ASP A 38 6.16 -4.47 1.15
C ASP A 38 7.57 -4.07 1.56
N ILE A 39 7.92 -2.79 1.36
CA ILE A 39 9.27 -2.25 1.62
C ILE A 39 9.63 -2.31 3.11
N TYR A 40 8.65 -2.19 4.01
CA TYR A 40 8.86 -2.36 5.45
C TYR A 40 9.42 -3.76 5.77
N HIS A 41 8.87 -4.82 5.16
CA HIS A 41 9.39 -6.17 5.35
C HIS A 41 10.77 -6.36 4.72
N CYS A 42 11.06 -5.70 3.60
CA CYS A 42 12.38 -5.69 2.98
C CYS A 42 13.42 -5.11 3.94
N HIS A 43 13.19 -3.88 4.42
CA HIS A 43 14.07 -3.21 5.38
C HIS A 43 14.24 -4.03 6.67
N ALA A 44 13.16 -4.65 7.17
CA ALA A 44 13.23 -5.49 8.36
C ALA A 44 14.17 -6.71 8.18
N ILE A 45 14.21 -7.31 6.98
CA ILE A 45 15.11 -8.43 6.65
C ILE A 45 16.54 -7.92 6.48
N GLU A 46 16.76 -6.85 5.72
CA GLU A 46 18.08 -6.24 5.47
C GLU A 46 18.78 -5.82 6.78
N ASN A 47 18.00 -5.22 7.70
CA ASN A 47 18.50 -4.81 9.01
C ASN A 47 18.64 -5.95 10.03
N SER A 48 18.29 -7.18 9.64
CA SER A 48 18.42 -8.36 10.50
C SER A 48 19.79 -9.02 10.32
N SER A 49 20.21 -9.80 11.30
CA SER A 49 21.47 -10.55 11.27
C SER A 49 21.34 -11.94 10.61
N CYS A 50 20.27 -12.18 9.82
CA CYS A 50 20.02 -13.51 9.26
C CYS A 50 20.85 -13.85 8.01
N GLY A 51 21.55 -12.88 7.41
CA GLY A 51 22.38 -13.10 6.21
C GLY A 51 21.59 -13.32 4.92
N VAL A 52 20.29 -13.04 4.93
CA VAL A 52 19.40 -13.19 3.77
C VAL A 52 19.34 -11.87 2.99
N LYS A 53 19.51 -11.94 1.67
CA LYS A 53 19.29 -10.81 0.78
C LYS A 53 17.79 -10.55 0.63
N ALA A 54 17.34 -9.32 0.83
CA ALA A 54 15.95 -8.95 0.57
C ALA A 54 15.79 -8.30 -0.82
N VAL A 55 14.66 -8.55 -1.46
CA VAL A 55 14.25 -7.91 -2.72
C VAL A 55 12.79 -7.48 -2.61
N CYS A 56 12.53 -6.19 -2.77
CA CYS A 56 11.19 -5.63 -2.79
C CYS A 56 10.79 -5.27 -4.22
N SER A 57 9.86 -6.02 -4.79
CA SER A 57 9.42 -5.82 -6.19
C SER A 57 7.99 -6.33 -6.39
N PRO A 58 7.21 -5.79 -7.36
CA PRO A 58 5.84 -6.24 -7.62
C PRO A 58 5.78 -7.67 -8.17
N HIS A 59 6.86 -8.14 -8.80
CA HIS A 59 7.02 -9.47 -9.38
C HIS A 59 8.22 -10.19 -8.80
N LEU A 60 8.21 -11.52 -8.90
CA LEU A 60 9.32 -12.35 -8.42
C LEU A 60 10.60 -12.10 -9.24
N PRO A 61 11.78 -12.09 -8.60
CA PRO A 61 13.03 -11.90 -9.31
C PRO A 61 13.33 -13.11 -10.22
N LYS A 62 13.62 -12.81 -11.49
CA LYS A 62 13.99 -13.83 -12.48
C LYS A 62 15.44 -14.24 -12.30
N ASP A 63 15.65 -15.51 -12.02
CA ASP A 63 16.98 -16.13 -11.89
C ASP A 63 16.87 -17.67 -12.00
N ASP A 64 18.01 -18.36 -12.10
CA ASP A 64 18.08 -19.84 -12.07
C ASP A 64 18.04 -20.35 -10.63
N TRP A 65 16.83 -20.53 -10.10
CA TRP A 65 16.62 -20.94 -8.71
C TRP A 65 16.77 -22.45 -8.54
N ASP A 66 17.64 -22.87 -7.62
CA ASP A 66 17.72 -24.28 -7.23
C ASP A 66 16.53 -24.70 -6.38
N LEU A 67 16.05 -23.80 -5.53
CA LEU A 67 14.90 -24.02 -4.65
C LEU A 67 14.05 -22.75 -4.53
N VAL A 68 12.73 -22.90 -4.65
CA VAL A 68 11.79 -21.87 -4.23
C VAL A 68 10.96 -22.40 -3.08
N LYS A 69 10.95 -21.67 -1.96
CA LYS A 69 10.07 -21.93 -0.82
C LYS A 69 8.97 -20.87 -0.80
N PHE A 70 7.71 -21.30 -0.80
CA PHE A 70 6.56 -20.42 -0.78
C PHE A 70 5.74 -20.64 0.49
N LYS A 71 5.59 -19.59 1.27
CA LYS A 71 4.77 -19.57 2.47
C LYS A 71 3.47 -18.81 2.21
N THR A 72 2.33 -19.47 2.34
CA THR A 72 1.02 -18.90 2.10
C THR A 72 -0.07 -19.51 2.98
N GLY A 73 -1.28 -18.97 2.88
CA GLY A 73 -2.46 -19.47 3.58
C GLY A 73 -3.48 -18.37 3.85
N PRO A 74 -4.74 -18.70 4.19
CA PRO A 74 -5.83 -17.74 4.33
C PRO A 74 -5.62 -16.60 5.34
N LYS A 75 -4.73 -16.82 6.33
CA LYS A 75 -4.35 -15.80 7.34
C LYS A 75 -3.12 -14.98 6.94
N LEU A 76 -2.41 -15.36 5.89
CA LEU A 76 -1.16 -14.73 5.46
C LEU A 76 -1.38 -13.80 4.26
N MET A 77 -2.15 -14.27 3.28
CA MET A 77 -2.48 -13.49 2.08
C MET A 77 -3.78 -13.95 1.43
N SER A 78 -4.32 -13.14 0.53
CA SER A 78 -5.55 -13.51 -0.20
C SER A 78 -5.32 -14.71 -1.13
N GLY A 79 -6.39 -15.44 -1.42
CA GLY A 79 -6.32 -16.59 -2.35
C GLY A 79 -5.88 -16.19 -3.76
N GLU A 80 -6.28 -15.00 -4.24
CA GLU A 80 -5.85 -14.49 -5.55
C GLU A 80 -4.37 -14.13 -5.56
N LEU A 81 -3.86 -13.50 -4.52
CA LEU A 81 -2.43 -13.21 -4.40
C LEU A 81 -1.62 -14.50 -4.34
N SER A 82 -2.11 -15.51 -3.60
CA SER A 82 -1.44 -16.82 -3.54
C SER A 82 -1.38 -17.50 -4.90
N LEU A 83 -2.47 -17.45 -5.69
CA LEU A 83 -2.52 -18.04 -7.04
C LEU A 83 -1.62 -17.27 -8.01
N ASP A 84 -1.60 -15.95 -7.95
CA ASP A 84 -0.80 -15.11 -8.80
C ASP A 84 0.71 -15.34 -8.56
N LEU A 85 1.13 -15.38 -7.30
CA LEU A 85 2.52 -15.71 -6.94
C LEU A 85 2.89 -17.17 -7.31
N LEU A 86 1.98 -18.14 -7.15
CA LEU A 86 2.22 -19.51 -7.59
C LEU A 86 2.39 -19.61 -9.10
N GLN A 87 1.64 -18.84 -9.87
CA GLN A 87 1.78 -18.75 -11.32
C GLN A 87 3.15 -18.16 -11.69
N GLU A 88 3.58 -17.08 -11.02
CA GLU A 88 4.91 -16.53 -11.22
C GLU A 88 6.02 -17.56 -10.86
N ILE A 89 5.87 -18.29 -9.73
CA ILE A 89 6.81 -19.36 -9.34
C ILE A 89 6.88 -20.46 -10.42
N HIS A 90 5.73 -20.87 -10.97
CA HIS A 90 5.69 -21.85 -12.05
C HIS A 90 6.51 -21.38 -13.26
N LEU A 91 6.35 -20.11 -13.66
CA LEU A 91 7.08 -19.52 -14.78
C LEU A 91 8.59 -19.34 -14.53
N LEU A 92 9.05 -19.37 -13.29
CA LEU A 92 10.49 -19.38 -12.95
C LEU A 92 11.16 -20.75 -13.19
N HIS A 93 10.39 -21.82 -13.35
CA HIS A 93 10.88 -23.20 -13.53
C HIS A 93 11.96 -23.60 -12.52
N PRO A 94 11.74 -23.44 -11.19
CA PRO A 94 12.76 -23.79 -10.20
C PRO A 94 13.04 -25.29 -10.22
N LYS A 95 14.30 -25.71 -9.93
CA LYS A 95 14.64 -27.14 -9.87
C LYS A 95 13.89 -27.88 -8.77
N ARG A 96 13.54 -27.17 -7.67
CA ARG A 96 12.77 -27.70 -6.55
C ARG A 96 11.82 -26.63 -6.01
N PHE A 97 10.59 -27.03 -5.65
CA PHE A 97 9.58 -26.19 -5.05
C PHE A 97 9.06 -26.78 -3.75
N GLU A 98 8.98 -25.97 -2.69
CA GLU A 98 8.42 -26.32 -1.39
C GLU A 98 7.31 -25.34 -1.01
N LEU A 99 6.13 -25.90 -0.64
CA LEU A 99 4.99 -25.10 -0.19
C LEU A 99 4.79 -25.27 1.33
N GLU A 100 4.92 -24.19 2.09
CA GLU A 100 4.49 -24.07 3.48
C GLU A 100 3.10 -23.44 3.53
N PHE A 101 2.08 -24.20 3.91
CA PHE A 101 0.70 -23.74 3.90
C PHE A 101 0.13 -23.61 5.32
N GLY A 102 -0.17 -22.38 5.73
CA GLY A 102 -0.80 -22.05 7.01
C GLY A 102 -2.33 -22.12 6.95
N GLY A 103 -2.91 -23.32 7.00
CA GLY A 103 -4.35 -23.49 6.91
C GLY A 103 -4.78 -24.95 6.87
N ARG A 104 -6.06 -25.21 6.53
CA ARG A 104 -6.59 -26.57 6.42
C ARG A 104 -6.07 -27.24 5.13
N GLU A 105 -5.87 -28.54 5.18
CA GLU A 105 -5.41 -29.34 4.03
C GLU A 105 -6.34 -29.18 2.82
N ARG A 106 -7.65 -29.11 3.05
CA ARG A 106 -8.64 -28.86 1.98
C ARG A 106 -8.33 -27.56 1.22
N ASP A 107 -8.04 -26.48 1.94
CA ASP A 107 -7.78 -25.16 1.34
C ASP A 107 -6.45 -25.17 0.55
N ARG A 108 -5.45 -25.94 1.03
CA ARG A 108 -4.20 -26.20 0.32
C ARG A 108 -4.43 -26.97 -0.98
N ASN A 109 -5.22 -28.04 -0.92
CA ASN A 109 -5.51 -28.88 -2.09
C ASN A 109 -6.32 -28.12 -3.14
N ASP A 110 -7.28 -27.26 -2.72
CA ASP A 110 -8.03 -26.35 -3.61
C ASP A 110 -7.08 -25.36 -4.33
N LEU A 111 -6.13 -24.78 -3.59
CA LEU A 111 -5.13 -23.89 -4.18
C LEU A 111 -4.28 -24.59 -5.24
N LEU A 112 -3.78 -25.80 -4.93
CA LEU A 112 -2.92 -26.57 -5.84
C LEU A 112 -3.69 -27.13 -7.06
N SER A 113 -4.96 -27.51 -6.91
CA SER A 113 -5.77 -28.00 -8.03
C SER A 113 -5.93 -26.93 -9.12
N LYS A 114 -6.10 -25.67 -8.74
CA LYS A 114 -6.25 -24.55 -9.69
C LYS A 114 -5.02 -24.29 -10.56
N ILE A 115 -3.85 -24.76 -10.15
CA ILE A 115 -2.61 -24.71 -10.96
C ILE A 115 -2.47 -26.00 -11.80
N LYS A 116 -2.86 -27.17 -11.26
CA LYS A 116 -2.72 -28.46 -11.95
C LYS A 116 -3.61 -28.58 -13.18
N ASP A 117 -4.81 -27.96 -13.16
CA ASP A 117 -5.80 -28.09 -14.24
C ASP A 117 -5.32 -27.48 -15.57
N ASP A 118 -4.47 -26.45 -15.50
CA ASP A 118 -3.87 -25.81 -16.68
C ASP A 118 -2.58 -25.05 -16.25
N PRO A 119 -1.44 -25.74 -16.15
CA PRO A 119 -0.20 -25.14 -15.67
C PRO A 119 0.35 -24.05 -16.61
N ASP A 120 0.05 -24.13 -17.90
CA ASP A 120 0.55 -23.15 -18.90
C ASP A 120 -0.38 -21.94 -19.05
N ARG A 121 -1.54 -21.96 -18.38
CA ARG A 121 -2.51 -20.87 -18.44
C ARG A 121 -2.11 -19.72 -17.52
N VAL A 122 -1.56 -18.67 -18.10
CA VAL A 122 -1.35 -17.39 -17.42
C VAL A 122 -2.70 -16.70 -17.24
N ARG A 123 -3.15 -16.57 -15.99
CA ARG A 123 -4.38 -15.86 -15.62
C ARG A 123 -4.04 -14.42 -15.25
N ASP A 124 -4.77 -13.46 -15.80
CA ASP A 124 -4.73 -12.09 -15.36
C ASP A 124 -5.64 -11.90 -14.13
N PHE A 125 -5.06 -11.63 -12.99
CA PHE A 125 -5.77 -11.35 -11.74
C PHE A 125 -5.97 -9.85 -11.50
N SER A 126 -5.59 -8.99 -12.43
CA SER A 126 -5.91 -7.56 -12.34
C SER A 126 -7.42 -7.33 -12.33
N ALA A 127 -7.86 -6.23 -11.78
CA ALA A 127 -9.25 -5.83 -11.79
C ALA A 127 -9.38 -4.36 -12.17
N VAL A 128 -10.37 -4.06 -13.01
CA VAL A 128 -10.72 -2.69 -13.39
C VAL A 128 -12.12 -2.39 -12.88
N TRP A 129 -12.28 -1.31 -12.15
CA TRP A 129 -13.55 -0.93 -11.55
C TRP A 129 -13.75 0.59 -11.53
N PRO A 130 -15.02 1.06 -11.60
CA PRO A 130 -15.33 2.48 -11.66
C PRO A 130 -15.33 3.14 -10.28
N ALA A 131 -14.88 4.38 -10.20
CA ALA A 131 -15.06 5.26 -9.05
C ALA A 131 -15.37 6.68 -9.49
N SER A 132 -16.14 7.40 -8.69
CA SER A 132 -16.43 8.85 -8.90
C SER A 132 -16.82 9.51 -7.61
N VAL A 133 -16.54 10.80 -7.48
CA VAL A 133 -17.16 11.68 -6.48
C VAL A 133 -18.45 12.28 -7.06
N PRO A 134 -19.43 12.72 -6.23
CA PRO A 134 -20.64 13.37 -6.72
C PRO A 134 -20.33 14.59 -7.60
N GLY A 135 -20.89 14.61 -8.80
CA GLY A 135 -20.65 15.65 -9.80
C GLY A 135 -19.30 15.59 -10.51
N GLY A 136 -18.45 14.64 -10.15
CA GLY A 136 -17.14 14.42 -10.76
C GLY A 136 -17.16 13.41 -11.92
N GLN A 137 -16.05 13.36 -12.64
CA GLN A 137 -15.82 12.38 -13.68
C GLN A 137 -15.77 10.96 -13.12
N LYS A 138 -16.29 9.98 -13.86
CA LYS A 138 -16.13 8.56 -13.58
C LYS A 138 -14.73 8.10 -14.04
N LEU A 139 -13.92 7.65 -13.10
CA LEU A 139 -12.59 7.11 -13.37
C LEU A 139 -12.65 5.59 -13.37
N MET A 140 -11.87 4.95 -14.23
CA MET A 140 -11.68 3.49 -14.27
C MET A 140 -10.31 3.17 -13.65
N LEU A 141 -10.32 2.55 -12.48
CA LEU A 141 -9.11 2.23 -11.73
C LEU A 141 -8.76 0.76 -11.87
N THR A 142 -7.48 0.49 -12.10
CA THR A 142 -6.91 -0.85 -12.10
C THR A 142 -6.31 -1.14 -10.73
N SER A 143 -6.48 -2.36 -10.24
CA SER A 143 -5.82 -2.86 -9.03
C SER A 143 -5.29 -4.27 -9.23
N PHE A 144 -4.25 -4.65 -8.47
CA PHE A 144 -3.63 -5.96 -8.49
C PHE A 144 -3.86 -6.73 -7.18
N PRO A 145 -3.77 -8.08 -7.18
CA PRO A 145 -3.80 -8.85 -5.95
C PRO A 145 -2.71 -8.36 -4.96
N GLY A 146 -3.09 -8.20 -3.70
CA GLY A 146 -2.24 -7.60 -2.68
C GLY A 146 -2.53 -6.12 -2.42
N CYS A 147 -3.06 -5.37 -3.37
CA CYS A 147 -3.53 -4.01 -3.11
C CYS A 147 -4.72 -4.02 -2.13
N PHE A 148 -4.77 -3.02 -1.25
CA PHE A 148 -5.93 -2.82 -0.38
C PHE A 148 -7.20 -2.63 -1.23
N CYS A 149 -8.30 -3.27 -0.83
CA CYS A 149 -9.58 -3.26 -1.54
C CYS A 149 -9.48 -3.65 -3.03
N HIS A 150 -8.60 -4.62 -3.36
CA HIS A 150 -8.57 -5.19 -4.70
C HIS A 150 -9.98 -5.62 -5.15
N ARG A 151 -10.36 -5.33 -6.40
CA ARG A 151 -11.68 -5.60 -7.04
C ARG A 151 -12.87 -4.79 -6.54
N ARG A 152 -12.70 -3.87 -5.63
CA ARG A 152 -13.82 -3.08 -5.08
C ARG A 152 -13.39 -1.69 -4.67
N VAL A 153 -14.36 -0.78 -4.65
CA VAL A 153 -14.16 0.56 -4.08
C VAL A 153 -14.05 0.46 -2.57
N ASP A 154 -13.08 1.15 -1.98
CA ASP A 154 -13.02 1.38 -0.53
C ASP A 154 -13.97 2.51 -0.15
N ASP A 155 -14.98 2.21 0.68
CA ASP A 155 -15.97 3.21 1.12
C ASP A 155 -15.35 4.32 2.00
N GLY A 156 -14.31 4.01 2.77
CA GLY A 156 -13.57 4.99 3.57
C GLY A 156 -12.80 5.96 2.69
N GLY A 157 -12.05 5.43 1.73
CA GLY A 157 -11.33 6.24 0.74
C GLY A 157 -12.28 7.08 -0.12
N LEU A 158 -13.43 6.51 -0.50
CA LEU A 158 -14.44 7.28 -1.25
C LEU A 158 -15.06 8.39 -0.39
N ALA A 159 -15.33 8.13 0.90
CA ALA A 159 -15.82 9.16 1.83
C ALA A 159 -14.82 10.29 1.98
N LEU A 160 -13.53 9.97 2.09
CA LEU A 160 -12.43 10.93 2.14
C LEU A 160 -12.38 11.77 0.87
N ALA A 161 -12.37 11.14 -0.31
CA ALA A 161 -12.32 11.84 -1.59
C ALA A 161 -13.52 12.79 -1.79
N GLU A 162 -14.73 12.35 -1.42
CA GLU A 162 -15.94 13.18 -1.50
C GLU A 162 -15.88 14.43 -0.60
N VAL A 163 -15.38 14.28 0.63
CA VAL A 163 -15.23 15.42 1.55
C VAL A 163 -14.19 16.39 1.01
N VAL A 164 -13.01 15.89 0.65
CA VAL A 164 -11.92 16.74 0.17
C VAL A 164 -12.29 17.46 -1.12
N ALA A 165 -12.87 16.77 -2.11
CA ALA A 165 -13.33 17.39 -3.35
C ALA A 165 -14.33 18.52 -3.12
N ARG A 166 -15.29 18.31 -2.19
CA ARG A 166 -16.27 19.33 -1.82
C ARG A 166 -15.65 20.55 -1.13
N GLU A 167 -14.79 20.30 -0.13
CA GLU A 167 -14.12 21.36 0.64
C GLU A 167 -13.24 22.23 -0.28
N LEU A 168 -12.44 21.60 -1.16
CA LEU A 168 -11.60 22.32 -2.11
C LEU A 168 -12.42 23.12 -3.14
N SER A 169 -13.55 22.58 -3.60
CA SER A 169 -14.45 23.30 -4.51
C SER A 169 -15.15 24.50 -3.86
N ALA A 170 -15.38 24.44 -2.54
CA ALA A 170 -16.00 25.51 -1.77
C ALA A 170 -15.02 26.59 -1.30
N ALA A 171 -13.75 26.27 -1.19
CA ALA A 171 -12.70 27.15 -0.72
C ALA A 171 -12.41 28.25 -1.76
N LYS A 172 -12.97 29.45 -1.54
CA LYS A 172 -12.69 30.67 -2.34
C LYS A 172 -11.24 31.15 -2.23
N THR A 173 -10.47 30.59 -1.31
CA THR A 173 -9.11 31.00 -0.94
C THR A 173 -8.03 30.48 -1.88
N PHE A 174 -8.30 29.46 -2.68
CA PHE A 174 -7.38 29.07 -3.75
C PHE A 174 -7.59 30.02 -4.94
N ASN A 175 -7.02 31.23 -4.80
CA ASN A 175 -7.12 32.28 -5.81
C ASN A 175 -6.74 31.76 -7.18
N ALA A 176 -7.66 31.81 -8.13
CA ALA A 176 -7.47 31.48 -9.53
C ALA A 176 -6.38 32.33 -10.24
N SER A 177 -5.77 33.27 -9.52
CA SER A 177 -4.66 34.10 -9.98
C SER A 177 -3.27 33.48 -9.74
N ALA A 178 -3.16 32.36 -8.95
CA ALA A 178 -1.90 31.69 -8.74
C ALA A 178 -1.60 30.75 -9.93
N LEU A 179 -0.58 31.09 -10.70
CA LEU A 179 0.00 30.27 -11.79
C LEU A 179 0.66 28.97 -11.26
N GLN A 180 0.63 28.75 -9.94
CA GLN A 180 1.26 27.59 -9.30
C GLN A 180 0.27 26.44 -9.18
N PRO A 181 0.69 25.19 -9.48
CA PRO A 181 -0.14 24.03 -9.28
C PRO A 181 -0.44 23.82 -7.79
N PHE A 182 -1.62 23.29 -7.52
CA PHE A 182 -2.05 22.89 -6.19
C PHE A 182 -1.42 21.53 -5.84
N ASN A 183 -0.70 21.46 -4.72
CA ASN A 183 0.08 20.28 -4.36
C ASN A 183 -0.70 19.38 -3.39
N ILE A 184 -0.92 18.13 -3.79
CA ILE A 184 -1.62 17.11 -3.00
C ILE A 184 -0.66 15.96 -2.69
N LEU A 185 -0.62 15.54 -1.42
CA LEU A 185 0.04 14.32 -0.97
C LEU A 185 -1.02 13.27 -0.58
N ASP A 186 -1.02 12.11 -1.26
CA ASP A 186 -1.84 10.94 -0.91
C ASP A 186 -0.95 9.86 -0.30
N MET A 187 -1.05 9.67 1.02
CA MET A 187 -0.24 8.70 1.75
C MET A 187 -1.03 7.42 2.05
N GLY A 188 -0.41 6.26 1.78
CA GLY A 188 -1.11 4.97 1.74
C GLY A 188 -2.06 4.91 0.55
N CYS A 189 -1.59 5.35 -0.61
CA CYS A 189 -2.44 5.63 -1.77
C CYS A 189 -3.14 4.40 -2.36
N GLY A 190 -2.64 3.19 -2.09
CA GLY A 190 -3.14 1.99 -2.74
C GLY A 190 -3.03 2.10 -4.27
N CYS A 191 -4.10 1.78 -4.98
CA CYS A 191 -4.17 1.98 -6.44
C CYS A 191 -4.47 3.44 -6.86
N GLY A 192 -4.52 4.38 -5.90
CA GLY A 192 -4.69 5.81 -6.16
C GLY A 192 -6.13 6.33 -6.08
N LEU A 193 -7.06 5.60 -5.44
CA LEU A 193 -8.47 5.98 -5.38
C LEU A 193 -8.68 7.43 -4.93
N VAL A 194 -8.11 7.81 -3.79
CA VAL A 194 -8.35 9.13 -3.18
C VAL A 194 -7.67 10.22 -4.00
N GLY A 195 -6.38 10.08 -4.26
CA GLY A 195 -5.59 11.08 -4.98
C GLY A 195 -6.15 11.39 -6.37
N PHE A 196 -6.48 10.36 -7.15
CA PHE A 196 -7.02 10.59 -8.51
C PHE A 196 -8.42 11.18 -8.49
N LEU A 197 -9.31 10.75 -7.59
CA LEU A 197 -10.65 11.35 -7.49
C LEU A 197 -10.59 12.82 -7.06
N VAL A 198 -9.72 13.15 -6.11
CA VAL A 198 -9.52 14.53 -5.67
C VAL A 198 -8.91 15.35 -6.80
N ALA A 199 -7.84 14.89 -7.44
CA ALA A 199 -7.20 15.60 -8.54
C ALA A 199 -8.15 15.83 -9.73
N ALA A 200 -8.91 14.81 -10.15
CA ALA A 200 -9.88 14.91 -11.24
C ALA A 200 -11.06 15.84 -10.93
N SER A 201 -11.34 16.14 -9.65
CA SER A 201 -12.38 17.07 -9.26
C SER A 201 -11.95 18.54 -9.29
N GLN A 202 -10.63 18.81 -9.47
CA GLN A 202 -10.11 20.17 -9.47
C GLN A 202 -10.14 20.80 -10.86
N LYS A 203 -10.36 22.11 -10.90
CA LYS A 203 -10.28 22.93 -12.12
C LYS A 203 -8.88 23.50 -12.35
N LEU A 204 -8.05 23.53 -11.31
CA LEU A 204 -6.68 24.04 -11.35
C LEU A 204 -5.70 22.89 -11.62
N PRO A 205 -4.53 23.18 -12.18
CA PRO A 205 -3.46 22.18 -12.28
C PRO A 205 -3.10 21.62 -10.89
N VAL A 206 -2.99 20.30 -10.79
CA VAL A 206 -2.62 19.60 -9.58
C VAL A 206 -1.26 18.96 -9.75
N ARG A 207 -0.34 19.15 -8.79
CA ARG A 207 0.80 18.28 -8.58
C ARG A 207 0.41 17.21 -7.56
N LEU A 208 0.30 15.96 -8.00
CA LEU A 208 -0.07 14.83 -7.16
C LEU A 208 1.15 14.00 -6.83
N VAL A 209 1.45 13.85 -5.54
CA VAL A 209 2.45 12.91 -5.02
C VAL A 209 1.71 11.83 -4.24
N MET A 210 2.06 10.59 -4.49
CA MET A 210 1.40 9.40 -3.93
C MET A 210 2.46 8.52 -3.29
N VAL A 211 2.21 8.03 -2.08
CA VAL A 211 3.16 7.19 -1.33
C VAL A 211 2.46 5.91 -0.88
N ASP A 212 3.11 4.76 -1.07
CA ASP A 212 2.67 3.49 -0.50
C ASP A 212 3.87 2.60 -0.17
N SER A 213 3.73 1.73 0.81
CA SER A 213 4.78 0.77 1.19
C SER A 213 4.74 -0.51 0.35
N HIS A 214 3.63 -0.77 -0.35
CA HIS A 214 3.40 -1.99 -1.09
C HIS A 214 3.70 -1.81 -2.59
N THR A 215 4.61 -2.61 -3.14
CA THR A 215 5.08 -2.47 -4.53
C THR A 215 3.98 -2.57 -5.58
N ARG A 216 3.00 -3.49 -5.40
CA ARG A 216 1.88 -3.62 -6.35
C ARG A 216 0.89 -2.47 -6.26
N ALA A 217 0.78 -1.80 -5.11
CA ALA A 217 0.02 -0.56 -4.98
C ALA A 217 0.68 0.55 -5.78
N VAL A 218 2.00 0.72 -5.62
CA VAL A 218 2.81 1.68 -6.41
C VAL A 218 2.70 1.40 -7.91
N GLU A 219 2.79 0.13 -8.32
CA GLU A 219 2.63 -0.27 -9.73
C GLU A 219 1.23 0.08 -10.25
N ALA A 220 0.17 -0.26 -9.49
CA ALA A 220 -1.20 0.08 -9.85
C ALA A 220 -1.43 1.59 -9.96
N ALA A 221 -0.90 2.37 -9.01
CA ALA A 221 -1.02 3.83 -9.02
C ALA A 221 -0.31 4.45 -10.24
N LYS A 222 0.90 3.98 -10.59
CA LYS A 222 1.63 4.42 -11.81
C LYS A 222 0.84 4.10 -13.08
N LEU A 223 0.33 2.87 -13.20
CA LEU A 223 -0.50 2.45 -14.33
C LEU A 223 -1.78 3.28 -14.45
N ASN A 224 -2.43 3.59 -13.32
CA ASN A 224 -3.63 4.40 -13.31
C ASN A 224 -3.33 5.87 -13.66
N ALA A 225 -2.21 6.44 -13.20
CA ALA A 225 -1.77 7.77 -13.58
C ALA A 225 -1.64 7.91 -15.10
N GLU A 226 -0.99 6.94 -15.74
CA GLU A 226 -0.82 6.87 -17.20
C GLU A 226 -2.17 6.73 -17.92
N LYS A 227 -3.00 5.75 -17.54
CA LYS A 227 -4.30 5.48 -18.17
C LYS A 227 -5.30 6.62 -18.03
N LEU A 228 -5.27 7.33 -16.91
CA LEU A 228 -6.17 8.46 -16.64
C LEU A 228 -5.65 9.78 -17.23
N GLY A 229 -4.39 9.84 -17.65
CA GLY A 229 -3.75 11.09 -18.08
C GLY A 229 -3.62 12.10 -16.93
N ILE A 230 -3.57 11.64 -15.67
CA ILE A 230 -3.37 12.46 -14.48
C ILE A 230 -1.93 12.26 -13.98
N PRO A 231 -1.02 13.22 -14.23
CA PRO A 231 0.36 13.07 -13.82
C PRO A 231 0.48 12.94 -12.29
N ALA A 232 1.21 11.91 -11.84
CA ALA A 232 1.48 11.69 -10.44
C ALA A 232 2.92 11.21 -10.24
N GLU A 233 3.58 11.71 -9.20
CA GLU A 233 4.82 11.16 -8.68
C GLU A 233 4.46 10.06 -7.67
N VAL A 234 4.85 8.81 -7.94
CA VAL A 234 4.48 7.67 -7.08
C VAL A 234 5.73 7.07 -6.45
N LEU A 235 5.79 7.11 -5.13
CA LEU A 235 6.94 6.72 -4.30
C LEU A 235 6.65 5.42 -3.55
N LEU A 236 7.65 4.54 -3.50
CA LEU A 236 7.66 3.37 -2.62
C LEU A 236 8.36 3.77 -1.32
N SER A 237 7.62 3.82 -0.21
CA SER A 237 8.17 4.21 1.09
C SER A 237 7.31 3.70 2.24
N ASP A 238 7.96 3.28 3.34
CA ASP A 238 7.33 2.88 4.59
C ASP A 238 7.41 3.93 5.71
N ASN A 239 8.11 5.04 5.45
CA ASN A 239 8.37 6.12 6.41
C ASN A 239 7.96 7.52 5.92
N GLY A 240 7.10 7.60 4.91
CA GLY A 240 6.56 8.85 4.38
C GLY A 240 7.37 9.44 3.22
N THR A 241 7.39 10.78 3.12
CA THR A 241 8.09 11.51 2.06
C THR A 241 9.52 11.85 2.44
N PRO A 242 10.45 11.96 1.47
CA PRO A 242 11.78 12.48 1.74
C PRO A 242 11.74 13.94 2.21
N ALA A 243 12.75 14.35 3.01
CA ALA A 243 12.82 15.68 3.64
C ALA A 243 12.77 16.86 2.63
N GLN A 244 13.21 16.62 1.38
CA GLN A 244 13.12 17.63 0.32
C GLN A 244 11.69 18.02 -0.06
N MET A 245 10.70 17.28 0.43
CA MET A 245 9.27 17.54 0.23
C MET A 245 8.61 18.20 1.45
N ASP A 246 9.39 18.61 2.47
CA ASP A 246 8.86 19.35 3.62
C ASP A 246 8.29 20.70 3.18
N ASP A 247 7.24 21.15 3.86
CA ASP A 247 6.53 22.41 3.59
C ASP A 247 6.15 22.61 2.09
N SER A 248 5.86 21.50 1.40
CA SER A 248 5.61 21.51 -0.05
C SER A 248 4.16 21.34 -0.46
N PHE A 249 3.30 20.83 0.42
CA PHE A 249 1.94 20.44 0.07
C PHE A 249 0.88 21.37 0.65
N ASP A 250 -0.16 21.60 -0.14
CA ASP A 250 -1.34 22.37 0.27
C ASP A 250 -2.38 21.47 0.94
N VAL A 251 -2.44 20.20 0.52
CA VAL A 251 -3.34 19.18 1.06
C VAL A 251 -2.62 17.86 1.26
N PHE A 252 -2.88 17.25 2.40
CA PHE A 252 -2.56 15.86 2.71
C PHE A 252 -3.86 15.05 2.81
N VAL A 253 -3.88 13.88 2.19
CA VAL A 253 -4.95 12.89 2.36
C VAL A 253 -4.35 11.54 2.78
N GLY A 254 -5.03 10.84 3.70
CA GLY A 254 -4.59 9.52 4.14
C GLY A 254 -5.73 8.67 4.71
N ASN A 255 -5.69 7.38 4.39
CA ASN A 255 -6.59 6.37 4.95
C ASN A 255 -5.75 5.33 5.71
N PRO A 256 -5.19 5.69 6.89
CA PRO A 256 -4.29 4.82 7.62
C PRO A 256 -5.00 3.57 8.13
N PRO A 257 -4.33 2.41 8.15
CA PRO A 257 -4.90 1.19 8.73
C PRO A 257 -5.10 1.34 10.25
N TYR A 258 -6.16 0.73 10.79
CA TYR A 258 -6.56 0.85 12.20
C TYR A 258 -5.88 -0.16 13.14
N TYR A 259 -5.14 -1.13 12.60
CA TYR A 259 -4.39 -2.12 13.38
C TYR A 259 -3.04 -1.54 13.85
N SER A 260 -2.30 -2.30 14.66
CA SER A 260 -0.98 -1.91 15.20
C SER A 260 -1.03 -0.71 16.17
N ASP A 261 -2.10 -0.60 16.97
CA ASP A 261 -2.25 0.47 17.97
C ASP A 261 -1.97 1.88 17.40
N TYR A 262 -2.44 2.13 16.17
CA TYR A 262 -2.28 3.39 15.43
C TYR A 262 -0.84 3.82 15.12
N ARG A 263 0.18 2.95 15.28
CA ARG A 263 1.59 3.30 14.95
C ARG A 263 1.77 3.73 13.50
N ILE A 264 1.02 3.10 12.57
CA ILE A 264 1.06 3.50 11.17
C ILE A 264 0.40 4.87 10.99
N ALA A 265 -0.69 5.15 11.72
CA ALA A 265 -1.31 6.47 11.70
C ALA A 265 -0.37 7.57 12.23
N ASP A 266 0.51 7.26 13.20
CA ASP A 266 1.55 8.20 13.65
C ASP A 266 2.49 8.57 12.51
N ILE A 267 2.97 7.61 11.71
CA ILE A 267 3.84 7.87 10.54
C ILE A 267 3.11 8.77 9.52
N PHE A 268 1.81 8.53 9.28
CA PHE A 268 1.00 9.35 8.39
C PHE A 268 0.92 10.80 8.89
N LEU A 269 0.62 10.98 10.16
CA LEU A 269 0.38 12.30 10.75
C LEU A 269 1.68 13.09 10.97
N GLU A 270 2.77 12.43 11.33
CA GLU A 270 4.11 13.01 11.35
C GLU A 270 4.51 13.49 9.96
N THR A 271 4.31 12.66 8.94
CA THR A 271 4.56 13.04 7.54
C THR A 271 3.67 14.21 7.13
N ALA A 272 2.38 14.20 7.47
CA ALA A 272 1.47 15.30 7.17
C ALA A 272 1.93 16.61 7.80
N GLN A 273 2.30 16.57 9.08
CA GLN A 273 2.75 17.73 9.82
C GLN A 273 4.04 18.34 9.23
N ARG A 274 4.96 17.50 8.77
CA ARG A 274 6.21 17.91 8.15
C ARG A 274 6.00 18.41 6.71
N ALA A 275 5.25 17.65 5.90
CA ALA A 275 5.12 17.89 4.46
C ALA A 275 4.17 19.03 4.09
N LEU A 276 3.17 19.34 4.93
CA LEU A 276 2.24 20.44 4.69
C LEU A 276 2.92 21.79 4.86
N LYS A 277 2.54 22.74 4.03
CA LYS A 277 2.82 24.17 4.20
C LYS A 277 2.07 24.72 5.43
N SER A 278 2.51 25.84 6.00
CA SER A 278 1.68 26.62 6.93
C SER A 278 0.36 26.99 6.23
N GLY A 279 -0.77 26.77 6.90
CA GLY A 279 -2.12 26.88 6.33
C GLY A 279 -2.56 25.68 5.48
N GLY A 280 -1.71 24.70 5.24
CA GLY A 280 -2.04 23.46 4.55
C GLY A 280 -2.98 22.58 5.37
N VAL A 281 -3.77 21.74 4.71
CA VAL A 281 -4.88 20.99 5.33
C VAL A 281 -4.61 19.49 5.31
N CYS A 282 -4.67 18.87 6.48
CA CYS A 282 -4.61 17.43 6.68
C CYS A 282 -6.02 16.83 6.72
N TYR A 283 -6.27 15.81 5.90
CA TYR A 283 -7.49 15.01 5.94
C TYR A 283 -7.12 13.54 6.14
N THR A 284 -7.67 12.91 7.18
CA THR A 284 -7.60 11.47 7.37
C THR A 284 -9.01 10.89 7.49
N VAL A 285 -9.15 9.57 7.29
CA VAL A 285 -10.45 8.91 7.43
C VAL A 285 -10.34 7.69 8.31
N CYS A 286 -11.39 7.43 9.10
CA CYS A 286 -11.53 6.22 9.90
C CYS A 286 -13.01 5.83 10.06
N LYS A 287 -13.25 4.58 10.47
CA LYS A 287 -14.61 4.10 10.75
C LYS A 287 -15.18 4.75 12.01
N ASN A 288 -14.37 4.88 13.06
CA ASN A 288 -14.72 5.52 14.32
C ASN A 288 -13.66 6.57 14.69
N ALA A 289 -14.08 7.81 14.95
CA ALA A 289 -13.20 8.90 15.28
C ALA A 289 -12.44 8.70 16.60
N ASP A 290 -13.04 8.02 17.58
CA ASP A 290 -12.53 7.92 18.96
C ASP A 290 -11.10 7.36 19.04
N GLY A 291 -10.70 6.55 18.06
CA GLY A 291 -9.34 6.00 18.00
C GLY A 291 -8.33 6.90 17.29
N LEU A 292 -8.71 7.50 16.15
CA LEU A 292 -7.78 8.28 15.32
C LEU A 292 -7.70 9.75 15.74
N GLU A 293 -8.78 10.34 16.25
CA GLU A 293 -8.80 11.74 16.67
C GLU A 293 -7.75 12.06 17.76
N PRO A 294 -7.59 11.26 18.83
CA PRO A 294 -6.55 11.52 19.83
C PRO A 294 -5.13 11.45 19.24
N VAL A 295 -4.93 10.60 18.24
CA VAL A 295 -3.64 10.48 17.53
C VAL A 295 -3.41 11.73 16.69
N GLN A 296 -4.40 12.18 15.91
CA GLN A 296 -4.28 13.37 15.07
C GLN A 296 -4.06 14.65 15.92
N ARG A 297 -4.70 14.76 17.09
CA ARG A 297 -4.52 15.91 18.02
C ARG A 297 -3.08 16.05 18.57
N ARG A 298 -2.27 15.01 18.52
CA ARG A 298 -0.85 15.10 18.91
C ARG A 298 -0.03 15.94 17.92
N TYR A 299 -0.45 15.97 16.66
CA TYR A 299 0.24 16.69 15.57
C TYR A 299 -0.47 17.97 15.17
N PHE A 300 -1.80 18.01 15.32
CA PHE A 300 -2.65 19.13 14.95
C PHE A 300 -3.64 19.39 16.10
N PRO A 301 -3.54 20.53 16.81
CA PRO A 301 -4.35 20.76 18.01
C PRO A 301 -5.84 20.82 17.72
N ASP A 302 -6.21 21.36 16.55
CA ASP A 302 -7.61 21.49 16.15
C ASP A 302 -7.99 20.41 15.13
N VAL A 303 -9.02 19.62 15.47
CA VAL A 303 -9.54 18.54 14.64
C VAL A 303 -11.03 18.72 14.46
N GLU A 304 -11.46 18.97 13.22
CA GLU A 304 -12.86 18.96 12.80
C GLU A 304 -13.25 17.55 12.32
N ILE A 305 -14.41 17.05 12.73
CA ILE A 305 -14.92 15.73 12.32
C ILE A 305 -16.08 15.92 11.35
N ILE A 306 -15.91 15.44 10.12
CA ILE A 306 -16.92 15.50 9.07
C ILE A 306 -17.43 14.08 8.81
N ARG A 307 -18.72 13.82 9.03
CA ARG A 307 -19.32 12.49 8.81
C ARG A 307 -19.73 12.30 7.36
N ARG A 308 -19.26 11.22 6.75
CA ARG A 308 -19.61 10.85 5.36
C ARG A 308 -19.63 9.34 5.18
N ARG A 309 -20.65 8.77 4.52
CA ARG A 309 -20.81 7.33 4.23
C ARG A 309 -20.62 6.42 5.45
N GLY A 310 -20.98 6.87 6.66
CA GLY A 310 -20.77 6.13 7.90
C GLY A 310 -19.30 6.05 8.34
N TYR A 311 -18.44 6.92 7.80
CA TYR A 311 -17.05 7.15 8.22
C TYR A 311 -16.91 8.56 8.82
N ALA A 312 -15.82 8.73 9.59
CA ALA A 312 -15.38 10.02 10.09
C ALA A 312 -14.17 10.47 9.27
N VAL A 313 -14.27 11.61 8.60
CA VAL A 313 -13.14 12.32 8.00
C VAL A 313 -12.69 13.37 9.01
N LEU A 314 -11.44 13.29 9.43
CA LEU A 314 -10.81 14.20 10.36
C LEU A 314 -10.05 15.26 9.55
N LYS A 315 -10.35 16.53 9.80
CA LYS A 315 -9.72 17.68 9.13
C LYS A 315 -8.97 18.52 10.13
N SER A 316 -7.75 18.90 9.79
CA SER A 316 -6.90 19.78 10.58
C SER A 316 -6.11 20.73 9.69
N VAL A 317 -5.75 21.89 10.21
CA VAL A 317 -4.91 22.88 9.51
C VAL A 317 -3.55 22.96 10.20
N LYS A 318 -2.48 22.96 9.42
CA LYS A 318 -1.13 23.23 9.94
C LYS A 318 -0.97 24.72 10.20
N ASN A 319 -0.61 25.09 11.45
CA ASN A 319 -0.34 26.46 11.87
C ASN A 319 0.99 26.97 11.32
#